data_5a27ad7972875ecf3ad0faa4f93fd071
#
_entry.id   5a27ad7972875ecf3ad0faa4f93fd071
#
_cell.length_a   1.000
_cell.length_b   1.000
_cell.length_c   1.000
_cell.angle_alpha   90.00
_cell.angle_beta   90.00
_cell.angle_gamma   90.00
#
_symmetry.space_group_name_H-M   'P 1'
#
loop_
_entity.id
_entity.type
_entity.pdbx_description
1 polymer ?
#
loop_
_entity_poly.entity_id
_entity_poly.type
_entity_poly.pdbx_seq_one_letter_code
_entity_poly.pdbx_strand_id
1 'polypeptide(L)'
;MKRRDFVHTLAALAALPKQGNWKSWRVNGSRVNQHLTGLSRFGANPQGGVSRVAFTEADVAGRRFMIDLMKDAGLTVNIDPAGNIFGARPGSQSAALPILFGSHIDSVPEGGNYDGDVGSCSAVEVAHILAERGYRNRHSLHVVIWCDEESGLTGSRAYIGDLPPDELDRPGRDGVKLADKIRRIGGDPARIAEARHGPGSIAGYVELHIEQGGILDERGLNIGIVEGIVGIHHYDVTLRGFANHAGTTPMDRRKNAMLAAAEIVLIVDRVVRAVEGRQVGTVGRLLMKPGAPNVIPGRVDLTVELRDLSTAKIERLWSQIHAEAVATAQKYDVTLDYALQHTNPPALSTPAVRAVIADAVAGLGLSSQVMPSGAGHDAQDLARIGPMGMIFVPSVKGISHSPLELTRPDDVTNGANVLLQTILRLDQQ
;
A
#
# COMPACT_ATOMS: atom_id res chain seq x y z
N MET A 1 31.39 -74.05 -8.70
CA MET A 1 31.35 -72.72 -9.35
C MET A 1 29.89 -72.28 -9.45
N LYS A 2 29.43 -71.36 -8.61
CA LYS A 2 28.06 -70.83 -8.65
C LYS A 2 28.09 -69.44 -9.27
N ARG A 3 27.37 -69.23 -10.37
CA ARG A 3 27.19 -67.94 -11.04
C ARG A 3 26.39 -67.00 -10.11
N ARG A 4 26.86 -65.79 -9.88
CA ARG A 4 26.15 -64.70 -9.26
C ARG A 4 25.36 -63.96 -10.31
N ASP A 5 24.03 -63.97 -10.17
CA ASP A 5 23.13 -63.15 -10.94
C ASP A 5 23.21 -61.69 -10.50
N PHE A 6 23.61 -60.83 -11.42
CA PHE A 6 23.70 -59.40 -11.23
C PHE A 6 22.35 -58.81 -11.67
N VAL A 7 21.48 -58.50 -10.71
CA VAL A 7 20.20 -57.82 -10.96
C VAL A 7 20.50 -56.34 -11.18
N HIS A 8 20.43 -55.88 -12.43
CA HIS A 8 20.40 -54.46 -12.75
C HIS A 8 19.05 -53.87 -12.42
N THR A 9 18.96 -53.14 -11.32
CA THR A 9 17.82 -52.27 -11.03
C THR A 9 17.95 -51.03 -11.89
N LEU A 10 17.23 -50.99 -13.03
CA LEU A 10 16.99 -49.76 -13.79
C LEU A 10 16.11 -48.86 -12.96
N ALA A 11 16.71 -47.84 -12.32
CA ALA A 11 15.96 -46.72 -11.79
C ALA A 11 15.33 -45.98 -12.97
N ALA A 12 14.05 -46.16 -13.15
CA ALA A 12 13.24 -45.33 -14.08
C ALA A 12 13.31 -43.88 -13.60
N LEU A 13 14.13 -43.06 -14.25
CA LEU A 13 14.01 -41.65 -14.19
C LEU A 13 12.60 -41.31 -14.77
N ALA A 14 11.63 -41.12 -13.89
CA ALA A 14 10.34 -40.55 -14.27
C ALA A 14 10.65 -39.16 -14.88
N ALA A 15 10.50 -39.06 -16.19
CA ALA A 15 10.58 -37.77 -16.88
C ALA A 15 9.56 -36.83 -16.21
N LEU A 16 10.08 -35.79 -15.56
CA LEU A 16 9.23 -34.75 -15.01
C LEU A 16 8.29 -34.27 -16.12
N PRO A 17 6.97 -34.21 -15.89
CA PRO A 17 6.04 -33.72 -16.90
C PRO A 17 6.51 -32.32 -17.29
N LYS A 18 6.69 -32.10 -18.61
CA LYS A 18 7.00 -30.77 -19.15
C LYS A 18 5.89 -29.84 -18.63
N GLN A 19 6.25 -28.85 -17.83
CA GLN A 19 5.32 -27.80 -17.44
C GLN A 19 4.73 -27.22 -18.74
N GLY A 20 3.39 -27.25 -18.88
CA GLY A 20 2.71 -26.76 -20.07
C GLY A 20 3.11 -25.32 -20.40
N ASN A 21 2.77 -24.84 -21.59
CA ASN A 21 3.06 -23.45 -22.01
C ASN A 21 2.31 -22.44 -21.13
N TRP A 22 2.84 -22.20 -19.91
CA TRP A 22 2.25 -21.30 -18.92
C TRP A 22 2.14 -19.85 -19.41
N LYS A 23 2.87 -19.45 -20.45
CA LYS A 23 2.77 -18.12 -21.06
C LYS A 23 1.37 -17.84 -21.64
N SER A 24 0.63 -18.88 -21.99
CA SER A 24 -0.76 -18.75 -22.46
C SER A 24 -1.80 -18.83 -21.34
N TRP A 25 -1.41 -19.07 -20.09
CA TRP A 25 -2.37 -19.18 -18.99
C TRP A 25 -2.97 -17.82 -18.66
N ARG A 26 -4.26 -17.86 -18.35
CA ARG A 26 -5.06 -16.69 -17.96
C ARG A 26 -5.86 -17.05 -16.72
N VAL A 27 -6.16 -16.04 -15.91
CA VAL A 27 -7.08 -16.15 -14.79
C VAL A 27 -8.51 -16.35 -15.27
N ASN A 28 -9.37 -16.85 -14.39
CA ASN A 28 -10.81 -16.83 -14.60
C ASN A 28 -11.36 -15.47 -14.15
N GLY A 29 -11.52 -14.53 -15.11
CA GLY A 29 -11.99 -13.17 -14.84
C GLY A 29 -13.36 -13.11 -14.18
N SER A 30 -14.27 -14.05 -14.51
CA SER A 30 -15.57 -14.13 -13.86
C SER A 30 -15.43 -14.49 -12.37
N ARG A 31 -14.54 -15.44 -12.04
CA ARG A 31 -14.35 -15.90 -10.65
C ARG A 31 -13.73 -14.82 -9.79
N VAL A 32 -12.68 -14.12 -10.25
CA VAL A 32 -12.08 -13.03 -9.46
C VAL A 32 -13.07 -11.90 -9.18
N ASN A 33 -13.89 -11.52 -10.18
CA ASN A 33 -14.93 -10.51 -9.99
C ASN A 33 -16.08 -10.99 -9.08
N GLN A 34 -16.39 -12.29 -9.07
CA GLN A 34 -17.34 -12.88 -8.13
C GLN A 34 -16.78 -12.87 -6.69
N HIS A 35 -15.47 -13.12 -6.50
CA HIS A 35 -14.83 -13.02 -5.19
C HIS A 35 -14.89 -11.61 -4.65
N LEU A 36 -14.60 -10.58 -5.45
CA LEU A 36 -14.76 -9.17 -5.09
C LEU A 36 -16.19 -8.84 -4.66
N THR A 37 -17.18 -9.24 -5.48
CA THR A 37 -18.60 -9.06 -5.16
C THR A 37 -19.00 -9.82 -3.88
N GLY A 38 -18.41 -10.99 -3.63
CA GLY A 38 -18.61 -11.77 -2.42
C GLY A 38 -18.06 -11.06 -1.18
N LEU A 39 -16.85 -10.52 -1.30
CA LEU A 39 -16.14 -9.81 -0.23
C LEU A 39 -16.82 -8.48 0.12
N SER A 40 -17.36 -7.75 -0.87
CA SER A 40 -18.05 -6.48 -0.66
C SER A 40 -19.32 -6.56 0.20
N ARG A 41 -19.83 -7.75 0.48
CA ARG A 41 -20.96 -7.95 1.39
C ARG A 41 -20.62 -7.71 2.85
N PHE A 42 -19.34 -7.87 3.21
CA PHE A 42 -18.86 -7.69 4.57
C PHE A 42 -18.49 -6.22 4.80
N GLY A 43 -19.29 -5.54 5.60
CA GLY A 43 -19.19 -4.11 5.83
C GLY A 43 -19.94 -3.24 4.82
N ALA A 44 -20.77 -3.84 3.94
CA ALA A 44 -21.56 -3.10 2.97
C ALA A 44 -22.33 -1.96 3.62
N ASN A 45 -22.27 -0.76 3.03
CA ASN A 45 -22.96 0.43 3.50
C ASN A 45 -24.10 0.84 2.55
N PRO A 46 -25.05 1.66 3.01
CA PRO A 46 -26.21 2.07 2.19
C PRO A 46 -25.82 2.84 0.92
N GLN A 47 -24.63 3.41 0.86
CA GLN A 47 -24.14 4.21 -0.27
C GLN A 47 -23.54 3.33 -1.38
N GLY A 48 -23.42 2.01 -1.17
CA GLY A 48 -22.93 1.05 -2.16
C GLY A 48 -21.44 0.67 -2.03
N GLY A 49 -20.72 1.27 -1.08
CA GLY A 49 -19.36 0.88 -0.72
C GLY A 49 -19.30 0.01 0.53
N VAL A 50 -18.14 -0.05 1.17
CA VAL A 50 -17.92 -0.81 2.40
C VAL A 50 -17.32 0.05 3.51
N SER A 51 -17.61 -0.36 4.76
CA SER A 51 -16.94 0.10 5.97
C SER A 51 -16.39 -1.14 6.69
N ARG A 52 -15.43 -1.81 6.09
CA ARG A 52 -14.72 -2.99 6.63
C ARG A 52 -13.44 -2.53 7.33
N VAL A 53 -13.60 -1.60 8.27
CA VAL A 53 -12.48 -1.06 9.03
C VAL A 53 -11.77 -2.18 9.78
N ALA A 54 -10.45 -2.15 9.78
CA ALA A 54 -9.60 -3.15 10.42
C ALA A 54 -10.06 -3.48 11.85
N PHE A 55 -9.98 -4.75 12.22
CA PHE A 55 -10.34 -5.29 13.52
C PHE A 55 -11.83 -5.22 13.90
N THR A 56 -12.73 -4.77 13.02
CA THR A 56 -14.17 -4.78 13.25
C THR A 56 -14.78 -6.17 12.98
N GLU A 57 -16.05 -6.37 13.36
CA GLU A 57 -16.77 -7.61 13.03
C GLU A 57 -16.90 -7.81 11.51
N ALA A 58 -16.99 -6.72 10.74
CA ALA A 58 -17.01 -6.78 9.28
C ALA A 58 -15.68 -7.30 8.73
N ASP A 59 -14.55 -6.84 9.28
CA ASP A 59 -13.23 -7.34 8.93
C ASP A 59 -13.07 -8.81 9.31
N VAL A 60 -13.44 -9.20 10.53
CA VAL A 60 -13.42 -10.61 10.96
C VAL A 60 -14.20 -11.50 10.01
N ALA A 61 -15.38 -11.05 9.55
CA ALA A 61 -16.20 -11.82 8.62
C ALA A 61 -15.60 -11.88 7.22
N GLY A 62 -15.07 -10.77 6.70
CA GLY A 62 -14.34 -10.72 5.43
C GLY A 62 -13.10 -11.61 5.44
N ARG A 63 -12.34 -11.60 6.52
CA ARG A 63 -11.16 -12.47 6.72
C ARG A 63 -11.53 -13.95 6.67
N ARG A 64 -12.63 -14.34 7.32
CA ARG A 64 -13.14 -15.75 7.25
C ARG A 64 -13.48 -16.14 5.81
N PHE A 65 -14.18 -15.28 5.10
CA PHE A 65 -14.49 -15.48 3.67
C PHE A 65 -13.21 -15.70 2.84
N MET A 66 -12.20 -14.86 3.02
CA MET A 66 -10.93 -15.00 2.29
C MET A 66 -10.16 -16.27 2.68
N ILE A 67 -10.17 -16.65 3.95
CA ILE A 67 -9.59 -17.93 4.43
C ILE A 67 -10.23 -19.12 3.72
N ASP A 68 -11.55 -19.12 3.57
CA ASP A 68 -12.26 -20.19 2.89
C ASP A 68 -11.91 -20.23 1.40
N LEU A 69 -11.85 -19.08 0.71
CA LEU A 69 -11.38 -19.00 -0.67
C LEU A 69 -9.94 -19.51 -0.84
N MET A 70 -9.04 -19.16 0.07
CA MET A 70 -7.66 -19.67 0.06
C MET A 70 -7.59 -21.20 0.21
N LYS A 71 -8.42 -21.77 1.09
CA LYS A 71 -8.50 -23.23 1.27
C LYS A 71 -9.05 -23.90 0.01
N ASP A 72 -10.08 -23.32 -0.60
CA ASP A 72 -10.66 -23.81 -1.85
C ASP A 72 -9.65 -23.75 -3.01
N ALA A 73 -8.73 -22.78 -2.99
CA ALA A 73 -7.59 -22.70 -3.90
C ALA A 73 -6.47 -23.72 -3.60
N GLY A 74 -6.64 -24.57 -2.58
CA GLY A 74 -5.68 -25.61 -2.19
C GLY A 74 -4.48 -25.10 -1.38
N LEU A 75 -4.60 -23.93 -0.75
CA LEU A 75 -3.56 -23.37 0.10
C LEU A 75 -3.64 -23.88 1.54
N THR A 76 -2.49 -24.06 2.18
CA THR A 76 -2.43 -24.25 3.65
C THR A 76 -2.47 -22.89 4.32
N VAL A 77 -3.56 -22.61 5.04
CA VAL A 77 -3.80 -21.28 5.62
C VAL A 77 -3.33 -21.23 7.08
N ASN A 78 -2.62 -20.15 7.41
CA ASN A 78 -2.18 -19.80 8.76
C ASN A 78 -2.41 -18.32 9.04
N ILE A 79 -2.66 -17.98 10.30
CA ILE A 79 -2.67 -16.60 10.79
C ILE A 79 -1.40 -16.41 11.62
N ASP A 80 -0.60 -15.38 11.32
CA ASP A 80 0.60 -15.08 12.07
C ASP A 80 0.29 -14.36 13.41
N PRO A 81 1.28 -14.16 14.28
CA PRO A 81 1.07 -13.47 15.55
C PRO A 81 0.54 -12.03 15.42
N ALA A 82 0.78 -11.33 14.32
CA ALA A 82 0.24 -10.00 14.06
C ALA A 82 -1.21 -10.00 13.54
N GLY A 83 -1.69 -11.17 13.12
CA GLY A 83 -3.01 -11.31 12.53
C GLY A 83 -3.00 -11.34 11.00
N ASN A 84 -1.85 -11.29 10.31
CA ASN A 84 -1.79 -11.47 8.86
C ASN A 84 -2.24 -12.89 8.47
N ILE A 85 -2.94 -13.01 7.34
CA ILE A 85 -3.35 -14.33 6.81
C ILE A 85 -2.36 -14.74 5.73
N PHE A 86 -1.76 -15.92 5.88
CA PHE A 86 -0.89 -16.53 4.89
C PHE A 86 -1.52 -17.81 4.34
N GLY A 87 -1.68 -17.87 3.02
CA GLY A 87 -2.04 -19.09 2.29
C GLY A 87 -0.80 -19.61 1.58
N ALA A 88 -0.21 -20.69 2.08
CA ALA A 88 1.03 -21.24 1.57
C ALA A 88 0.81 -22.38 0.57
N ARG A 89 1.55 -22.34 -0.55
CA ARG A 89 1.74 -23.43 -1.50
C ARG A 89 3.21 -23.85 -1.48
N PRO A 90 3.56 -25.04 -0.96
CA PRO A 90 4.96 -25.48 -0.84
C PRO A 90 5.68 -25.51 -2.19
N GLY A 91 6.94 -25.10 -2.21
CA GLY A 91 7.83 -25.19 -3.36
C GLY A 91 8.53 -26.55 -3.45
N SER A 92 9.06 -26.87 -4.63
CA SER A 92 9.87 -28.08 -4.86
C SER A 92 11.32 -27.94 -4.41
N GLN A 93 11.78 -26.70 -4.20
CA GLN A 93 13.13 -26.39 -3.72
C GLN A 93 13.05 -25.83 -2.29
N SER A 94 13.32 -26.66 -1.30
CA SER A 94 13.20 -26.28 0.13
C SER A 94 14.15 -25.17 0.58
N ALA A 95 15.26 -24.98 -0.14
CA ALA A 95 16.23 -23.90 0.13
C ALA A 95 15.89 -22.57 -0.55
N ALA A 96 14.92 -22.55 -1.47
CA ALA A 96 14.52 -21.33 -2.14
C ALA A 96 13.66 -20.45 -1.20
N LEU A 97 13.99 -19.17 -1.16
CA LEU A 97 13.21 -18.19 -0.38
C LEU A 97 11.77 -18.08 -0.93
N PRO A 98 10.78 -17.80 -0.07
CA PRO A 98 9.40 -17.67 -0.52
C PRO A 98 9.18 -16.43 -1.40
N ILE A 99 8.24 -16.55 -2.35
CA ILE A 99 7.67 -15.41 -3.08
C ILE A 99 6.32 -15.11 -2.44
N LEU A 100 6.13 -13.87 -2.01
CA LEU A 100 4.89 -13.37 -1.43
C LEU A 100 4.13 -12.52 -2.45
N PHE A 101 2.81 -12.59 -2.46
CA PHE A 101 1.95 -11.72 -3.24
C PHE A 101 0.57 -11.61 -2.62
N GLY A 102 -0.03 -10.44 -2.69
CA GLY A 102 -1.31 -10.14 -2.04
C GLY A 102 -1.45 -8.66 -1.78
N SER A 103 -2.34 -8.30 -0.88
CA SER A 103 -2.62 -6.95 -0.42
C SER A 103 -3.38 -7.02 0.90
N HIS A 104 -4.26 -6.05 1.19
CA HIS A 104 -5.14 -6.03 2.36
C HIS A 104 -6.61 -6.24 1.97
N ILE A 105 -7.51 -6.26 2.97
CA ILE A 105 -8.97 -6.27 2.78
C ILE A 105 -9.69 -5.30 3.70
N ASP A 106 -9.00 -4.69 4.66
CA ASP A 106 -9.59 -3.61 5.45
C ASP A 106 -9.78 -2.36 4.59
N SER A 107 -10.74 -1.53 4.96
CA SER A 107 -11.09 -0.29 4.26
C SER A 107 -11.16 0.88 5.21
N VAL A 108 -11.07 2.10 4.67
CA VAL A 108 -11.50 3.30 5.39
C VAL A 108 -13.02 3.24 5.68
N PRO A 109 -13.53 4.02 6.67
CA PRO A 109 -14.97 4.22 6.81
C PRO A 109 -15.58 4.79 5.52
N GLU A 110 -16.72 4.26 5.09
CA GLU A 110 -17.40 4.64 3.85
C GLU A 110 -16.49 4.55 2.61
N GLY A 111 -15.60 3.53 2.59
CA GLY A 111 -14.68 3.25 1.50
C GLY A 111 -15.33 2.57 0.30
N GLY A 112 -14.48 2.19 -0.66
CA GLY A 112 -14.87 1.48 -1.87
C GLY A 112 -14.84 -0.05 -1.74
N ASN A 113 -15.02 -0.73 -2.87
CA ASN A 113 -15.07 -2.19 -2.95
C ASN A 113 -13.85 -2.80 -3.66
N TYR A 114 -12.82 -2.01 -3.94
CA TYR A 114 -11.71 -2.43 -4.80
C TYR A 114 -10.35 -2.20 -4.16
N ASP A 115 -10.25 -1.18 -3.30
CA ASP A 115 -9.03 -0.82 -2.58
C ASP A 115 -8.54 -2.00 -1.73
N GLY A 116 -7.30 -2.48 -1.96
CA GLY A 116 -6.74 -3.70 -1.38
C GLY A 116 -7.42 -5.00 -1.86
N ASP A 117 -8.76 -5.00 -1.95
CA ASP A 117 -9.58 -6.16 -2.31
C ASP A 117 -9.19 -6.74 -3.68
N VAL A 118 -8.88 -5.89 -4.67
CA VAL A 118 -8.45 -6.32 -6.01
C VAL A 118 -7.17 -7.16 -5.93
N GLY A 119 -6.18 -6.72 -5.17
CA GLY A 119 -4.93 -7.45 -4.99
C GLY A 119 -5.13 -8.77 -4.26
N SER A 120 -5.88 -8.76 -3.16
CA SER A 120 -6.15 -9.92 -2.32
C SER A 120 -6.97 -10.99 -3.06
N CYS A 121 -8.06 -10.63 -3.74
CA CYS A 121 -8.86 -11.57 -4.52
C CYS A 121 -8.11 -12.11 -5.74
N SER A 122 -7.31 -11.26 -6.41
CA SER A 122 -6.50 -11.68 -7.55
C SER A 122 -5.39 -12.65 -7.14
N ALA A 123 -4.77 -12.46 -5.97
CA ALA A 123 -3.77 -13.38 -5.44
C ALA A 123 -4.35 -14.77 -5.18
N VAL A 124 -5.56 -14.86 -4.62
CA VAL A 124 -6.27 -16.12 -4.45
C VAL A 124 -6.60 -16.75 -5.81
N GLU A 125 -7.04 -15.96 -6.80
CA GLU A 125 -7.31 -16.47 -8.14
C GLU A 125 -6.04 -17.02 -8.81
N VAL A 126 -4.89 -16.37 -8.64
CA VAL A 126 -3.61 -16.91 -9.11
C VAL A 126 -3.35 -18.28 -8.50
N ALA A 127 -3.57 -18.47 -7.20
CA ALA A 127 -3.41 -19.76 -6.54
C ALA A 127 -4.37 -20.83 -7.09
N HIS A 128 -5.63 -20.47 -7.40
CA HIS A 128 -6.58 -21.36 -8.06
C HIS A 128 -6.05 -21.85 -9.41
N ILE A 129 -5.57 -20.93 -10.27
CA ILE A 129 -5.03 -21.30 -11.58
C ILE A 129 -3.81 -22.22 -11.45
N LEU A 130 -2.91 -21.95 -10.50
CA LEU A 130 -1.76 -22.81 -10.26
C LEU A 130 -2.16 -24.22 -9.81
N ALA A 131 -3.23 -24.34 -9.01
CA ALA A 131 -3.77 -25.62 -8.57
C ALA A 131 -4.46 -26.37 -9.72
N GLU A 132 -5.36 -25.72 -10.45
CA GLU A 132 -6.11 -26.29 -11.59
C GLU A 132 -5.19 -26.78 -12.72
N ARG A 133 -4.07 -26.07 -12.94
CA ARG A 133 -3.07 -26.41 -13.95
C ARG A 133 -2.01 -27.40 -13.47
N GLY A 134 -2.05 -27.81 -12.20
CA GLY A 134 -1.06 -28.72 -11.62
C GLY A 134 0.36 -28.13 -11.66
N TYR A 135 0.49 -26.79 -11.53
CA TYR A 135 1.80 -26.14 -11.58
C TYR A 135 2.69 -26.60 -10.43
N ARG A 136 3.95 -26.90 -10.75
CA ARG A 136 4.96 -27.29 -9.75
C ARG A 136 5.94 -26.14 -9.57
N ASN A 137 5.63 -25.28 -8.60
CA ASN A 137 6.47 -24.13 -8.25
C ASN A 137 7.80 -24.57 -7.64
N ARG A 138 8.83 -23.78 -7.92
CA ARG A 138 10.19 -23.95 -7.34
C ARG A 138 10.25 -23.35 -5.94
N HIS A 139 9.86 -22.08 -5.83
CA HIS A 139 9.76 -21.36 -4.57
C HIS A 139 8.50 -21.75 -3.81
N SER A 140 8.48 -21.65 -2.49
CA SER A 140 7.21 -21.58 -1.77
C SER A 140 6.48 -20.30 -2.18
N LEU A 141 5.19 -20.41 -2.55
CA LEU A 141 4.36 -19.28 -2.96
C LEU A 141 3.37 -18.97 -1.84
N HIS A 142 3.37 -17.73 -1.35
CA HIS A 142 2.52 -17.30 -0.26
C HIS A 142 1.57 -16.20 -0.73
N VAL A 143 0.28 -16.50 -0.75
CA VAL A 143 -0.75 -15.47 -0.80
C VAL A 143 -0.84 -14.84 0.58
N VAL A 144 -0.73 -13.52 0.68
CA VAL A 144 -0.80 -12.81 1.95
C VAL A 144 -1.95 -11.79 1.95
N ILE A 145 -2.65 -11.70 3.09
CA ILE A 145 -3.58 -10.61 3.38
C ILE A 145 -3.07 -9.92 4.63
N TRP A 146 -2.59 -8.72 4.46
CA TRP A 146 -2.09 -7.88 5.54
C TRP A 146 -3.25 -7.37 6.38
N CYS A 147 -3.00 -7.15 7.66
CA CYS A 147 -4.00 -6.58 8.55
C CYS A 147 -3.73 -5.09 8.82
N ASP A 148 -4.80 -4.28 8.87
CA ASP A 148 -4.77 -2.87 9.27
C ASP A 148 -3.83 -2.02 8.40
N GLU A 149 -3.95 -2.16 7.08
CA GLU A 149 -3.18 -1.35 6.13
C GLU A 149 -3.60 0.10 6.21
N GLU A 150 -4.91 0.35 6.14
CA GLU A 150 -5.53 1.67 6.04
C GLU A 150 -5.35 2.58 7.26
N SER A 151 -5.04 2.00 8.43
CA SER A 151 -4.92 2.79 9.65
C SER A 151 -3.50 2.85 10.21
N GLY A 152 -2.69 1.81 10.00
CA GLY A 152 -1.42 1.72 10.70
C GLY A 152 -0.36 0.83 10.11
N LEU A 153 -0.61 0.14 9.00
CA LEU A 153 0.28 -0.88 8.41
C LEU A 153 0.70 -1.92 9.46
N THR A 154 -0.21 -2.22 10.41
CA THR A 154 0.14 -3.04 11.59
C THR A 154 0.72 -4.39 11.17
N GLY A 155 0.15 -5.00 10.14
CA GLY A 155 0.55 -6.31 9.64
C GLY A 155 1.94 -6.33 9.02
N SER A 156 2.18 -5.49 8.03
CA SER A 156 3.46 -5.42 7.34
C SER A 156 4.58 -4.89 8.23
N ARG A 157 4.30 -3.89 9.08
CA ARG A 157 5.24 -3.40 10.10
C ARG A 157 5.66 -4.48 11.08
N ALA A 158 4.72 -5.29 11.57
CA ALA A 158 5.05 -6.42 12.43
C ALA A 158 5.92 -7.45 11.69
N TYR A 159 5.57 -7.74 10.43
CA TYR A 159 6.28 -8.69 9.60
C TYR A 159 7.75 -8.30 9.37
N ILE A 160 8.06 -7.02 9.19
CA ILE A 160 9.43 -6.53 9.07
C ILE A 160 10.11 -6.20 10.42
N GLY A 161 9.38 -6.33 11.53
CA GLY A 161 9.88 -6.04 12.88
C GLY A 161 9.93 -4.55 13.23
N ASP A 162 9.09 -3.74 12.61
CA ASP A 162 8.98 -2.28 12.82
C ASP A 162 7.72 -1.88 13.62
N LEU A 163 7.09 -2.83 14.30
CA LEU A 163 6.00 -2.58 15.23
C LEU A 163 6.57 -2.55 16.67
N PRO A 164 6.70 -1.36 17.29
CA PRO A 164 7.22 -1.25 18.64
C PRO A 164 6.31 -1.94 19.67
N PRO A 165 6.86 -2.68 20.65
CA PRO A 165 6.06 -3.41 21.64
C PRO A 165 5.12 -2.51 22.46
N ASP A 166 5.50 -1.26 22.70
CA ASP A 166 4.67 -0.30 23.44
C ASP A 166 3.43 0.15 22.66
N GLU A 167 3.42 0.04 21.33
CA GLU A 167 2.22 0.28 20.52
C GLU A 167 1.10 -0.73 20.81
N LEU A 168 1.45 -1.96 21.19
CA LEU A 168 0.46 -3.00 21.54
C LEU A 168 -0.44 -2.59 22.70
N ASP A 169 0.12 -1.82 23.65
CA ASP A 169 -0.60 -1.32 24.82
C ASP A 169 -1.28 0.03 24.63
N ARG A 170 -1.03 0.71 23.50
CA ARG A 170 -1.66 1.99 23.19
C ARG A 170 -3.13 1.80 22.83
N PRO A 171 -4.05 2.53 23.49
CA PRO A 171 -5.43 2.53 23.06
C PRO A 171 -5.58 3.33 21.76
N GLY A 172 -6.33 2.79 20.82
CA GLY A 172 -6.77 3.50 19.62
C GLY A 172 -7.76 4.63 19.96
N ARG A 173 -8.27 5.31 18.95
CA ARG A 173 -9.32 6.35 19.11
C ARG A 173 -10.60 5.82 19.74
N ASP A 174 -10.87 4.54 19.60
CA ASP A 174 -11.98 3.78 20.18
C ASP A 174 -11.74 3.33 21.62
N GLY A 175 -10.57 3.65 22.20
CA GLY A 175 -10.17 3.24 23.54
C GLY A 175 -9.70 1.79 23.67
N VAL A 176 -9.71 0.99 22.57
CA VAL A 176 -9.30 -0.41 22.59
C VAL A 176 -7.80 -0.53 22.29
N LYS A 177 -7.07 -1.32 23.07
CA LYS A 177 -5.65 -1.57 22.86
C LYS A 177 -5.41 -2.34 21.55
N LEU A 178 -4.30 -2.06 20.85
CA LEU A 178 -3.92 -2.76 19.64
C LEU A 178 -3.78 -4.28 19.90
N ALA A 179 -3.22 -4.68 21.04
CA ALA A 179 -3.13 -6.08 21.42
C ALA A 179 -4.50 -6.80 21.42
N ASP A 180 -5.57 -6.15 21.91
CA ASP A 180 -6.91 -6.74 21.94
C ASP A 180 -7.53 -6.80 20.54
N LYS A 181 -7.22 -5.83 19.69
CA LYS A 181 -7.61 -5.80 18.28
C LYS A 181 -6.97 -6.96 17.51
N ILE A 182 -5.65 -7.19 17.69
CA ILE A 182 -4.93 -8.31 17.07
C ILE A 182 -5.52 -9.66 17.52
N ARG A 183 -5.83 -9.83 18.80
CA ARG A 183 -6.50 -11.07 19.30
C ARG A 183 -7.84 -11.30 18.63
N ARG A 184 -8.63 -10.26 18.40
CA ARG A 184 -9.95 -10.35 17.75
C ARG A 184 -9.88 -10.96 16.36
N ILE A 185 -8.82 -10.70 15.59
CA ILE A 185 -8.60 -11.22 14.24
C ILE A 185 -7.80 -12.52 14.19
N GLY A 186 -7.52 -13.13 15.35
CA GLY A 186 -6.86 -14.43 15.47
C GLY A 186 -5.35 -14.39 15.62
N GLY A 187 -4.74 -13.21 15.80
CA GLY A 187 -3.32 -13.07 16.12
C GLY A 187 -3.03 -13.35 17.62
N ASP A 188 -1.75 -13.36 17.95
CA ASP A 188 -1.23 -13.57 19.31
C ASP A 188 -0.20 -12.50 19.68
N PRO A 189 -0.61 -11.37 20.27
CA PRO A 189 0.30 -10.28 20.63
C PRO A 189 1.40 -10.69 21.61
N ALA A 190 1.23 -11.77 22.38
CA ALA A 190 2.28 -12.25 23.27
C ALA A 190 3.47 -12.85 22.49
N ARG A 191 3.24 -13.24 21.24
CA ARG A 191 4.22 -13.82 20.32
C ARG A 191 4.56 -12.90 19.16
N ILE A 192 4.25 -11.61 19.23
CA ILE A 192 4.41 -10.64 18.12
C ILE A 192 5.83 -10.65 17.53
N ALA A 193 6.85 -10.88 18.36
CA ALA A 193 8.23 -10.95 17.91
C ALA A 193 8.51 -12.12 16.93
N GLU A 194 7.68 -13.16 16.94
CA GLU A 194 7.80 -14.30 16.03
C GLU A 194 7.25 -13.99 14.63
N ALA A 195 6.48 -12.92 14.46
CA ALA A 195 6.05 -12.45 13.14
C ALA A 195 7.20 -11.83 12.33
N ARG A 196 8.31 -11.48 13.00
CA ARG A 196 9.40 -10.73 12.39
C ARG A 196 10.19 -11.56 11.37
N HIS A 197 10.38 -10.94 10.19
CA HIS A 197 11.26 -11.40 9.12
C HIS A 197 12.31 -10.33 8.81
N GLY A 198 13.56 -10.74 8.62
CA GLY A 198 14.67 -9.80 8.37
C GLY A 198 14.99 -9.60 6.89
N PRO A 199 15.91 -8.69 6.58
CA PRO A 199 16.40 -8.49 5.22
C PRO A 199 16.90 -9.81 4.58
N GLY A 200 16.50 -10.03 3.33
CA GLY A 200 16.85 -11.24 2.58
C GLY A 200 16.00 -12.47 2.92
N SER A 201 14.89 -12.34 3.63
CA SER A 201 14.01 -13.46 3.99
C SER A 201 13.01 -13.86 2.90
N ILE A 202 12.81 -13.05 1.87
CA ILE A 202 11.91 -13.30 0.76
C ILE A 202 12.63 -13.17 -0.59
N ALA A 203 12.24 -14.00 -1.57
CA ALA A 203 12.71 -13.88 -2.95
C ALA A 203 12.06 -12.68 -3.67
N GLY A 204 10.86 -12.30 -3.28
CA GLY A 204 10.16 -11.13 -3.77
C GLY A 204 8.76 -10.97 -3.19
N TYR A 205 8.25 -9.75 -3.28
CA TYR A 205 6.87 -9.40 -2.99
C TYR A 205 6.24 -8.67 -4.18
N VAL A 206 5.05 -9.07 -4.58
CA VAL A 206 4.30 -8.42 -5.65
C VAL A 206 2.90 -8.07 -5.17
N GLU A 207 2.55 -6.80 -5.27
CA GLU A 207 1.22 -6.29 -4.93
C GLU A 207 0.50 -5.78 -6.16
N LEU A 208 -0.71 -6.28 -6.40
CA LEU A 208 -1.65 -5.71 -7.35
C LEU A 208 -2.60 -4.79 -6.58
N HIS A 209 -2.83 -3.60 -7.10
CA HIS A 209 -3.68 -2.61 -6.47
C HIS A 209 -4.42 -1.75 -7.50
N ILE A 210 -5.43 -1.02 -7.09
CA ILE A 210 -6.01 0.04 -7.90
C ILE A 210 -5.09 1.27 -7.88
N GLU A 211 -5.15 2.11 -8.92
CA GLU A 211 -4.31 3.32 -9.00
C GLU A 211 -4.61 4.34 -7.89
N GLN A 212 -5.84 4.38 -7.41
CA GLN A 212 -6.40 5.42 -6.53
C GLN A 212 -6.33 6.84 -7.14
N GLY A 213 -5.87 6.94 -8.36
CA GLY A 213 -5.75 8.14 -9.18
C GLY A 213 -6.37 7.94 -10.56
N GLY A 214 -6.48 9.02 -11.35
CA GLY A 214 -7.21 9.01 -12.63
C GLY A 214 -6.35 8.86 -13.87
N ILE A 215 -5.04 8.70 -13.75
CA ILE A 215 -4.13 8.80 -14.89
C ILE A 215 -4.34 7.65 -15.89
N LEU A 216 -4.52 6.42 -15.41
CA LEU A 216 -4.74 5.26 -16.28
C LEU A 216 -6.09 5.34 -16.97
N ASP A 217 -7.16 5.70 -16.24
CA ASP A 217 -8.51 5.85 -16.79
C ASP A 217 -8.56 6.97 -17.84
N GLU A 218 -8.02 8.15 -17.53
CA GLU A 218 -7.97 9.29 -18.44
C GLU A 218 -7.19 9.01 -19.74
N ARG A 219 -6.14 8.19 -19.66
CA ARG A 219 -5.29 7.85 -20.80
C ARG A 219 -5.72 6.58 -21.53
N GLY A 220 -6.73 5.86 -21.04
CA GLY A 220 -7.17 4.59 -21.61
C GLY A 220 -6.09 3.51 -21.54
N LEU A 221 -5.27 3.49 -20.48
CA LEU A 221 -4.21 2.51 -20.27
C LEU A 221 -4.70 1.39 -19.36
N ASN A 222 -4.23 0.15 -19.63
CA ASN A 222 -4.65 -1.00 -18.87
C ASN A 222 -3.90 -1.17 -17.55
N ILE A 223 -2.59 -0.83 -17.51
CA ILE A 223 -1.69 -1.18 -16.42
C ILE A 223 -0.76 -0.02 -16.06
N GLY A 224 -0.63 0.24 -14.77
CA GLY A 224 0.46 1.04 -14.20
C GLY A 224 1.58 0.11 -13.71
N ILE A 225 2.79 0.30 -14.22
CA ILE A 225 3.98 -0.36 -13.69
C ILE A 225 4.58 0.56 -12.65
N VAL A 226 4.45 0.20 -11.37
CA VAL A 226 4.83 1.11 -10.29
C VAL A 226 6.35 1.19 -10.16
N GLU A 227 6.89 2.39 -10.28
CA GLU A 227 8.34 2.63 -10.14
C GLU A 227 8.78 2.74 -8.67
N GLY A 228 7.84 3.01 -7.78
CA GLY A 228 8.03 3.10 -6.34
C GLY A 228 6.87 3.77 -5.65
N ILE A 229 6.87 3.70 -4.34
CA ILE A 229 5.91 4.33 -3.43
C ILE A 229 6.58 5.59 -2.90
N VAL A 230 5.88 6.73 -2.95
CA VAL A 230 6.44 8.02 -2.52
C VAL A 230 6.72 8.03 -1.02
N GLY A 231 7.79 8.73 -0.63
CA GLY A 231 7.99 9.13 0.75
C GLY A 231 7.13 10.32 1.10
N ILE A 232 6.84 10.48 2.38
CA ILE A 232 5.98 11.54 2.93
C ILE A 232 6.71 12.24 4.06
N HIS A 233 6.76 13.59 4.01
CA HIS A 233 7.20 14.41 5.13
C HIS A 233 6.10 15.38 5.52
N HIS A 234 5.78 15.43 6.83
CA HIS A 234 4.85 16.40 7.42
C HIS A 234 5.63 17.41 8.26
N TYR A 235 5.52 18.68 7.91
CA TYR A 235 6.09 19.80 8.65
C TYR A 235 4.97 20.60 9.29
N ASP A 236 4.90 20.58 10.63
CA ASP A 236 4.03 21.47 11.37
C ASP A 236 4.71 22.83 11.53
N VAL A 237 4.04 23.88 11.07
CA VAL A 237 4.51 25.27 11.14
C VAL A 237 3.61 26.05 12.06
N THR A 238 4.20 26.78 13.01
CA THR A 238 3.50 27.70 13.91
C THR A 238 3.95 29.13 13.64
N LEU A 239 3.00 29.99 13.30
CA LEU A 239 3.20 31.43 13.16
C LEU A 239 2.60 32.13 14.36
N ARG A 240 3.38 33.06 15.01
CA ARG A 240 2.95 33.83 16.14
C ARG A 240 3.10 35.33 15.86
N GLY A 241 1.98 36.01 15.85
CA GLY A 241 1.86 37.43 15.75
C GLY A 241 1.25 38.00 17.03
N PHE A 242 0.37 39.00 16.93
CA PHE A 242 -0.28 39.62 18.06
C PHE A 242 -1.77 39.83 17.82
N ALA A 243 -2.62 39.14 18.60
CA ALA A 243 -4.07 39.30 18.54
C ALA A 243 -4.47 40.69 19.11
N ASN A 244 -5.19 41.48 18.34
CA ASN A 244 -5.66 42.78 18.75
C ASN A 244 -6.98 43.13 18.04
N HIS A 245 -7.61 44.20 18.47
CA HIS A 245 -8.88 44.67 17.94
C HIS A 245 -8.79 44.99 16.43
N ALA A 246 -9.60 44.34 15.60
CA ALA A 246 -9.52 44.47 14.14
C ALA A 246 -9.93 45.85 13.61
N GLY A 247 -10.79 46.57 14.32
CA GLY A 247 -11.25 47.91 13.91
C GLY A 247 -10.40 49.08 14.36
N THR A 248 -9.72 48.95 15.50
CA THR A 248 -8.96 50.06 16.10
C THR A 248 -7.44 49.98 15.90
N THR A 249 -6.92 48.84 15.48
CA THR A 249 -5.50 48.68 15.19
C THR A 249 -5.18 49.16 13.77
N PRO A 250 -4.34 50.18 13.58
CA PRO A 250 -3.91 50.65 12.26
C PRO A 250 -3.26 49.52 11.43
N MET A 251 -3.38 49.57 10.10
CA MET A 251 -2.88 48.52 9.22
C MET A 251 -1.37 48.29 9.31
N ASP A 252 -0.60 49.37 9.50
CA ASP A 252 0.86 49.39 9.60
C ASP A 252 1.40 48.91 10.95
N ARG A 253 0.51 48.65 11.95
CA ARG A 253 0.89 48.19 13.30
C ARG A 253 0.45 46.75 13.57
N ARG A 254 -0.06 46.05 12.57
CA ARG A 254 -0.59 44.70 12.74
C ARG A 254 0.48 43.64 12.60
N LYS A 255 0.56 42.73 13.57
CA LYS A 255 1.32 41.48 13.47
C LYS A 255 0.36 40.33 13.20
N ASN A 256 -0.09 40.25 11.93
CA ASN A 256 -1.17 39.37 11.55
C ASN A 256 -0.61 38.02 11.06
N ALA A 257 -0.70 36.99 11.92
CA ALA A 257 -0.19 35.65 11.61
C ALA A 257 -0.93 35.00 10.42
N MET A 258 -2.20 35.37 10.18
CA MET A 258 -2.97 34.79 9.06
C MET A 258 -2.49 35.31 7.70
N LEU A 259 -2.05 36.56 7.59
CA LEU A 259 -1.50 37.05 6.32
C LEU A 259 -0.21 36.30 5.96
N ALA A 260 0.67 36.07 6.94
CA ALA A 260 1.86 35.26 6.72
C ALA A 260 1.51 33.82 6.33
N ALA A 261 0.52 33.21 7.00
CA ALA A 261 0.07 31.85 6.68
C ALA A 261 -0.49 31.75 5.24
N ALA A 262 -1.32 32.70 4.83
CA ALA A 262 -1.91 32.72 3.49
C ALA A 262 -0.81 32.81 2.40
N GLU A 263 0.20 33.64 2.60
CA GLU A 263 1.33 33.74 1.68
C GLU A 263 2.17 32.45 1.66
N ILE A 264 2.38 31.79 2.80
CA ILE A 264 3.08 30.51 2.88
C ILE A 264 2.33 29.40 2.12
N VAL A 265 1.00 29.36 2.20
CA VAL A 265 0.19 28.40 1.40
C VAL A 265 0.48 28.57 -0.10
N LEU A 266 0.53 29.82 -0.58
CA LEU A 266 0.84 30.10 -1.98
C LEU A 266 2.31 29.79 -2.33
N ILE A 267 3.24 29.98 -1.41
CA ILE A 267 4.66 29.61 -1.56
C ILE A 267 4.78 28.10 -1.78
N VAL A 268 4.12 27.29 -0.97
CA VAL A 268 4.13 25.81 -1.10
C VAL A 268 3.68 25.40 -2.51
N ASP A 269 2.54 25.86 -2.99
CA ASP A 269 2.03 25.53 -4.32
C ASP A 269 3.03 25.96 -5.41
N ARG A 270 3.50 27.20 -5.35
CA ARG A 270 4.41 27.75 -6.35
C ARG A 270 5.78 27.03 -6.39
N VAL A 271 6.37 26.77 -5.24
CA VAL A 271 7.69 26.10 -5.15
C VAL A 271 7.60 24.68 -5.67
N VAL A 272 6.56 23.94 -5.29
CA VAL A 272 6.37 22.56 -5.72
C VAL A 272 6.13 22.49 -7.24
N ARG A 273 5.31 23.37 -7.81
CA ARG A 273 5.04 23.43 -9.26
C ARG A 273 6.24 23.89 -10.08
N ALA A 274 7.13 24.68 -9.53
CA ALA A 274 8.30 25.19 -10.23
C ALA A 274 9.38 24.13 -10.49
N VAL A 275 9.35 23.02 -9.79
CA VAL A 275 10.31 21.92 -9.95
C VAL A 275 9.72 20.86 -10.88
N GLU A 276 10.47 20.44 -11.89
CA GLU A 276 10.06 19.37 -12.80
C GLU A 276 9.97 18.03 -12.07
N GLY A 277 8.90 17.26 -12.36
CA GLY A 277 8.69 15.93 -11.81
C GLY A 277 7.26 15.69 -11.38
N ARG A 278 7.08 14.71 -10.48
CA ARG A 278 5.77 14.24 -10.00
C ARG A 278 5.57 14.47 -8.51
N GLN A 279 6.41 15.28 -7.90
CA GLN A 279 6.26 15.67 -6.50
C GLN A 279 4.93 16.38 -6.26
N VAL A 280 4.39 16.21 -5.07
CA VAL A 280 3.22 16.95 -4.62
C VAL A 280 3.50 17.64 -3.29
N GLY A 281 2.84 18.78 -3.06
CA GLY A 281 2.91 19.52 -1.81
C GLY A 281 1.57 20.14 -1.48
N THR A 282 1.15 20.03 -0.23
CA THR A 282 -0.18 20.44 0.20
C THR A 282 -0.12 21.06 1.59
N VAL A 283 -0.92 22.11 1.83
CA VAL A 283 -1.26 22.58 3.16
C VAL A 283 -2.66 22.09 3.48
N GLY A 284 -2.74 20.91 4.10
CA GLY A 284 -4.01 20.23 4.38
C GLY A 284 -4.69 20.65 5.69
N ARG A 285 -3.96 21.27 6.60
CA ARG A 285 -4.45 21.74 7.90
C ARG A 285 -4.02 23.18 8.14
N LEU A 286 -4.98 24.04 8.55
CA LEU A 286 -4.72 25.41 8.97
C LEU A 286 -5.68 25.76 10.10
N LEU A 287 -5.13 26.10 11.27
CA LEU A 287 -5.89 26.47 12.46
C LEU A 287 -5.49 27.87 12.91
N MET A 288 -6.48 28.76 13.00
CA MET A 288 -6.29 30.17 13.35
C MET A 288 -6.82 30.45 14.76
N LYS A 289 -6.10 31.25 15.53
CA LYS A 289 -6.52 31.70 16.87
C LYS A 289 -6.42 33.21 17.00
N PRO A 290 -7.42 33.85 17.65
CA PRO A 290 -8.55 33.26 18.38
C PRO A 290 -9.74 32.85 17.49
N GLY A 291 -9.78 33.19 16.19
CA GLY A 291 -10.84 32.80 15.28
C GLY A 291 -12.11 33.63 15.40
N ALA A 292 -12.00 34.89 15.86
CA ALA A 292 -13.10 35.82 15.96
C ALA A 292 -13.05 36.90 14.86
N PRO A 293 -14.18 37.28 14.24
CA PRO A 293 -14.19 38.17 13.06
C PRO A 293 -13.72 39.60 13.35
N ASN A 294 -13.71 40.02 14.62
CA ASN A 294 -13.31 41.35 15.06
C ASN A 294 -11.92 41.37 15.76
N VAL A 295 -11.13 40.29 15.61
CA VAL A 295 -9.79 40.16 16.23
C VAL A 295 -8.77 39.81 15.14
N ILE A 296 -7.64 40.51 15.12
CA ILE A 296 -6.48 40.19 14.29
C ILE A 296 -5.94 38.82 14.73
N PRO A 297 -5.75 37.84 13.82
CA PRO A 297 -5.20 36.54 14.18
C PRO A 297 -3.79 36.64 14.77
N GLY A 298 -3.64 36.21 16.01
CA GLY A 298 -2.35 36.24 16.74
C GLY A 298 -1.54 34.95 16.62
N ARG A 299 -2.19 33.85 16.16
CA ARG A 299 -1.50 32.58 15.94
C ARG A 299 -2.16 31.81 14.78
N VAL A 300 -1.33 31.14 13.95
CA VAL A 300 -1.76 30.15 12.99
C VAL A 300 -0.86 28.93 13.12
N ASP A 301 -1.49 27.76 13.21
CA ASP A 301 -0.83 26.46 13.12
C ASP A 301 -1.25 25.81 11.79
N LEU A 302 -0.29 25.44 10.94
CA LEU A 302 -0.55 24.78 9.67
C LEU A 302 0.39 23.58 9.47
N THR A 303 -0.02 22.62 8.64
CA THR A 303 0.82 21.46 8.29
C THR A 303 1.07 21.47 6.78
N VAL A 304 2.35 21.44 6.41
CA VAL A 304 2.82 21.23 5.04
C VAL A 304 3.17 19.77 4.87
N GLU A 305 2.54 19.11 3.90
CA GLU A 305 2.87 17.76 3.44
C GLU A 305 3.62 17.83 2.12
N LEU A 306 4.74 17.12 2.01
CA LEU A 306 5.50 16.95 0.77
C LEU A 306 5.69 15.46 0.48
N ARG A 307 5.47 15.06 -0.80
CA ARG A 307 5.66 13.68 -1.26
C ARG A 307 6.49 13.64 -2.54
N ASP A 308 7.45 12.71 -2.60
CA ASP A 308 8.23 12.37 -3.81
C ASP A 308 8.90 10.99 -3.62
N LEU A 309 9.39 10.38 -4.71
CA LEU A 309 10.23 9.17 -4.68
C LEU A 309 11.65 9.41 -4.16
N SER A 310 12.03 10.66 -3.88
CA SER A 310 13.35 11.05 -3.42
C SER A 310 13.27 11.89 -2.15
N THR A 311 13.72 11.34 -1.02
CA THR A 311 13.87 12.07 0.25
C THR A 311 14.68 13.35 0.07
N ALA A 312 15.80 13.29 -0.66
CA ALA A 312 16.64 14.45 -0.90
C ALA A 312 15.92 15.56 -1.69
N LYS A 313 14.96 15.20 -2.56
CA LYS A 313 14.12 16.18 -3.27
C LYS A 313 13.09 16.80 -2.33
N ILE A 314 12.45 16.03 -1.48
CA ILE A 314 11.54 16.51 -0.44
C ILE A 314 12.25 17.52 0.46
N GLU A 315 13.45 17.21 0.93
CA GLU A 315 14.26 18.08 1.78
C GLU A 315 14.67 19.38 1.07
N ARG A 316 15.03 19.32 -0.21
CA ARG A 316 15.32 20.53 -1.00
C ARG A 316 14.08 21.42 -1.17
N LEU A 317 12.92 20.83 -1.48
CA LEU A 317 11.64 21.56 -1.56
C LEU A 317 11.31 22.25 -0.25
N TRP A 318 11.43 21.52 0.86
CA TRP A 318 11.22 22.09 2.20
C TRP A 318 12.20 23.23 2.50
N SER A 319 13.48 23.06 2.20
CA SER A 319 14.50 24.10 2.44
C SER A 319 14.17 25.39 1.71
N GLN A 320 13.69 25.31 0.46
CA GLN A 320 13.25 26.46 -0.30
C GLN A 320 11.98 27.09 0.28
N ILE A 321 10.96 26.29 0.56
CA ILE A 321 9.70 26.73 1.20
C ILE A 321 10.00 27.42 2.52
N HIS A 322 10.81 26.82 3.37
CA HIS A 322 11.16 27.36 4.68
C HIS A 322 11.90 28.70 4.59
N ALA A 323 12.86 28.82 3.67
CA ALA A 323 13.59 30.10 3.49
C ALA A 323 12.64 31.24 3.11
N GLU A 324 11.71 30.99 2.19
CA GLU A 324 10.72 31.99 1.78
C GLU A 324 9.68 32.25 2.88
N ALA A 325 9.29 31.22 3.64
CA ALA A 325 8.39 31.34 4.80
C ALA A 325 9.00 32.21 5.90
N VAL A 326 10.31 32.08 6.17
CA VAL A 326 11.02 32.95 7.13
C VAL A 326 11.00 34.42 6.68
N ALA A 327 11.29 34.67 5.39
CA ALA A 327 11.22 36.03 4.83
C ALA A 327 9.80 36.62 4.91
N THR A 328 8.78 35.78 4.67
CA THR A 328 7.37 36.15 4.81
C THR A 328 7.01 36.47 6.26
N ALA A 329 7.48 35.67 7.23
CA ALA A 329 7.25 35.93 8.66
C ALA A 329 7.86 37.28 9.06
N GLN A 330 9.07 37.60 8.62
CA GLN A 330 9.72 38.89 8.86
C GLN A 330 8.92 40.07 8.27
N LYS A 331 8.40 39.92 7.04
CA LYS A 331 7.56 40.92 6.36
C LYS A 331 6.34 41.32 7.16
N TYR A 332 5.73 40.36 7.86
CA TYR A 332 4.51 40.60 8.70
C TYR A 332 4.81 40.78 10.17
N ASP A 333 6.07 40.90 10.57
CA ASP A 333 6.54 41.01 11.96
C ASP A 333 5.92 39.93 12.86
N VAL A 334 5.98 38.67 12.40
CA VAL A 334 5.56 37.47 13.13
C VAL A 334 6.74 36.51 13.29
N THR A 335 6.72 35.68 14.31
CA THR A 335 7.69 34.59 14.46
C THR A 335 7.21 33.34 13.76
N LEU A 336 8.16 32.51 13.26
CA LEU A 336 7.90 31.22 12.64
C LEU A 336 8.73 30.16 13.36
N ASP A 337 8.06 29.12 13.82
CA ASP A 337 8.65 27.86 14.30
C ASP A 337 8.16 26.71 13.45
N TYR A 338 8.96 25.64 13.28
CA TYR A 338 8.51 24.42 12.64
C TYR A 338 9.05 23.17 13.32
N ALA A 339 8.36 22.06 13.12
CA ALA A 339 8.79 20.72 13.53
C ALA A 339 8.48 19.70 12.42
N LEU A 340 9.44 18.82 12.13
CA LEU A 340 9.20 17.64 11.30
C LEU A 340 8.51 16.59 12.18
N GLN A 341 7.20 16.36 11.94
CA GLN A 341 6.36 15.51 12.79
C GLN A 341 6.36 14.05 12.36
N HIS A 342 6.38 13.82 11.06
CA HIS A 342 6.27 12.48 10.50
C HIS A 342 7.10 12.37 9.24
N THR A 343 7.79 11.24 9.11
CA THR A 343 8.49 10.86 7.89
C THR A 343 8.19 9.41 7.57
N ASN A 344 7.83 9.15 6.33
CA ASN A 344 7.81 7.80 5.78
C ASN A 344 8.78 7.79 4.56
N PRO A 345 9.84 6.99 4.58
CA PRO A 345 10.80 6.98 3.48
C PRO A 345 10.18 6.39 2.20
N PRO A 346 10.58 6.84 1.01
CA PRO A 346 10.12 6.24 -0.23
C PRO A 346 10.65 4.81 -0.37
N ALA A 347 9.86 3.96 -1.06
CA ALA A 347 10.27 2.61 -1.40
C ALA A 347 10.27 2.43 -2.92
N LEU A 348 11.44 2.25 -3.52
CA LEU A 348 11.55 2.05 -4.96
C LEU A 348 11.27 0.59 -5.31
N SER A 349 10.48 0.34 -6.35
CA SER A 349 10.33 -0.99 -6.93
C SER A 349 11.67 -1.52 -7.42
N THR A 350 11.97 -2.77 -7.09
CA THR A 350 13.22 -3.42 -7.49
C THR A 350 13.28 -3.50 -9.03
N PRO A 351 14.34 -2.98 -9.68
CA PRO A 351 14.41 -2.95 -11.15
C PRO A 351 14.17 -4.29 -11.82
N ALA A 352 14.67 -5.39 -11.25
CA ALA A 352 14.46 -6.74 -11.79
C ALA A 352 12.98 -7.16 -11.71
N VAL A 353 12.29 -6.91 -10.59
CA VAL A 353 10.86 -7.23 -10.44
C VAL A 353 10.02 -6.37 -11.39
N ARG A 354 10.34 -5.09 -11.50
CA ARG A 354 9.67 -4.18 -12.43
C ARG A 354 9.85 -4.62 -13.90
N ALA A 355 11.03 -5.09 -14.27
CA ALA A 355 11.26 -5.66 -15.61
C ALA A 355 10.40 -6.90 -15.86
N VAL A 356 10.28 -7.80 -14.87
CA VAL A 356 9.40 -8.98 -14.96
C VAL A 356 7.94 -8.58 -15.14
N ILE A 357 7.47 -7.54 -14.41
CA ILE A 357 6.11 -7.00 -14.59
C ILE A 357 5.95 -6.44 -16.01
N ALA A 358 6.91 -5.67 -16.52
CA ALA A 358 6.87 -5.12 -17.87
C ALA A 358 6.81 -6.22 -18.94
N ASP A 359 7.60 -7.29 -18.79
CA ASP A 359 7.57 -8.46 -19.68
C ASP A 359 6.23 -9.21 -19.61
N ALA A 360 5.59 -9.25 -18.43
CA ALA A 360 4.26 -9.82 -18.26
C ALA A 360 3.21 -9.01 -19.03
N VAL A 361 3.23 -7.68 -18.87
CA VAL A 361 2.34 -6.74 -19.56
C VAL A 361 2.50 -6.85 -21.09
N ALA A 362 3.74 -6.80 -21.59
CA ALA A 362 4.05 -6.92 -23.02
C ALA A 362 3.60 -8.28 -23.59
N GLY A 363 3.84 -9.39 -22.85
CA GLY A 363 3.42 -10.72 -23.24
C GLY A 363 1.90 -10.92 -23.28
N LEU A 364 1.14 -10.07 -22.61
CA LEU A 364 -0.32 -10.02 -22.62
C LEU A 364 -0.88 -9.06 -23.68
N GLY A 365 -0.03 -8.24 -24.32
CA GLY A 365 -0.43 -7.22 -25.30
C GLY A 365 -1.19 -6.04 -24.67
N LEU A 366 -0.98 -5.77 -23.37
CA LEU A 366 -1.66 -4.71 -22.64
C LEU A 366 -0.89 -3.39 -22.77
N SER A 367 -1.62 -2.27 -22.80
CA SER A 367 -1.05 -0.94 -22.73
C SER A 367 -0.64 -0.60 -21.30
N SER A 368 0.47 0.12 -21.12
CA SER A 368 0.94 0.50 -19.79
C SER A 368 1.78 1.76 -19.77
N GLN A 369 1.97 2.30 -18.56
CA GLN A 369 2.99 3.31 -18.28
C GLN A 369 3.68 3.06 -16.94
N VAL A 370 4.91 3.57 -16.81
CA VAL A 370 5.62 3.59 -15.54
C VAL A 370 5.16 4.82 -14.74
N MET A 371 4.81 4.61 -13.46
CA MET A 371 4.27 5.66 -12.60
C MET A 371 4.57 5.40 -11.13
N PRO A 372 4.64 6.44 -10.27
CA PRO A 372 4.75 6.23 -8.82
C PRO A 372 3.39 5.87 -8.21
N SER A 373 3.42 5.24 -7.03
CA SER A 373 2.28 5.30 -6.11
C SER A 373 2.34 6.58 -5.29
N GLY A 374 1.27 7.35 -5.30
CA GLY A 374 1.09 8.52 -4.43
C GLY A 374 0.57 8.17 -3.03
N ALA A 375 0.06 6.95 -2.85
CA ALA A 375 -0.41 6.40 -1.57
C ALA A 375 0.65 5.48 -0.93
N GLY A 376 0.55 5.25 0.39
CA GLY A 376 1.30 4.21 1.08
C GLY A 376 0.70 2.84 0.81
N HIS A 377 1.47 1.76 0.97
CA HIS A 377 1.04 0.37 0.82
C HIS A 377 1.91 -0.54 1.68
N ASP A 378 1.44 -1.74 1.99
CA ASP A 378 2.24 -2.76 2.66
C ASP A 378 3.56 -3.06 1.91
N ALA A 379 3.55 -2.96 0.59
CA ALA A 379 4.73 -3.10 -0.26
C ALA A 379 5.89 -2.16 0.14
N GLN A 380 5.60 -1.01 0.75
CA GLN A 380 6.62 -0.06 1.24
C GLN A 380 7.47 -0.68 2.35
N ASP A 381 6.84 -1.42 3.24
CA ASP A 381 7.52 -2.15 4.32
C ASP A 381 8.28 -3.36 3.76
N LEU A 382 7.65 -4.13 2.87
CA LEU A 382 8.26 -5.33 2.28
C LEU A 382 9.52 -5.01 1.46
N ALA A 383 9.61 -3.81 0.86
CA ALA A 383 10.81 -3.33 0.17
C ALA A 383 12.05 -3.27 1.07
N ARG A 384 11.87 -3.22 2.39
CA ARG A 384 12.98 -3.18 3.37
C ARG A 384 13.60 -4.54 3.64
N ILE A 385 12.90 -5.63 3.28
CA ILE A 385 13.37 -7.00 3.56
C ILE A 385 13.61 -7.84 2.31
N GLY A 386 13.14 -7.40 1.14
CA GLY A 386 13.37 -8.13 -0.11
C GLY A 386 12.99 -7.36 -1.36
N PRO A 387 13.19 -7.96 -2.54
CA PRO A 387 12.76 -7.37 -3.81
C PRO A 387 11.24 -7.14 -3.82
N MET A 388 10.81 -5.96 -4.30
CA MET A 388 9.39 -5.55 -4.33
C MET A 388 9.01 -5.00 -5.70
N GLY A 389 7.75 -5.21 -6.09
CA GLY A 389 7.12 -4.57 -7.23
C GLY A 389 5.61 -4.46 -7.06
N MET A 390 5.02 -3.44 -7.69
CA MET A 390 3.56 -3.24 -7.68
C MET A 390 3.01 -3.06 -9.09
N ILE A 391 1.76 -3.46 -9.24
CA ILE A 391 0.98 -3.39 -10.47
C ILE A 391 -0.28 -2.57 -10.18
N PHE A 392 -0.56 -1.53 -10.97
CA PHE A 392 -1.81 -0.79 -10.87
C PHE A 392 -2.78 -1.13 -11.99
N VAL A 393 -4.08 -1.13 -11.63
CA VAL A 393 -5.20 -1.11 -12.55
C VAL A 393 -5.98 0.20 -12.44
N PRO A 394 -6.70 0.62 -13.50
CA PRO A 394 -7.40 1.90 -13.49
C PRO A 394 -8.44 2.04 -12.38
N SER A 395 -8.46 3.20 -11.74
CA SER A 395 -9.58 3.69 -10.91
C SER A 395 -10.41 4.63 -11.77
N VAL A 396 -11.69 4.32 -11.99
CA VAL A 396 -12.58 5.13 -12.83
C VAL A 396 -12.72 6.53 -12.25
N LYS A 397 -12.37 7.54 -13.04
CA LYS A 397 -12.32 8.96 -12.63
C LYS A 397 -11.36 9.25 -11.46
N GLY A 398 -10.47 8.33 -11.13
CA GLY A 398 -9.54 8.49 -10.01
C GLY A 398 -10.21 8.50 -8.63
N ILE A 399 -11.42 7.97 -8.52
CA ILE A 399 -12.14 7.93 -7.25
C ILE A 399 -11.64 6.75 -6.42
N SER A 400 -11.19 7.03 -5.19
CA SER A 400 -10.87 6.04 -4.16
C SER A 400 -11.28 6.56 -2.78
N HIS A 401 -11.27 5.71 -1.75
CA HIS A 401 -11.75 6.02 -0.40
C HIS A 401 -13.19 6.58 -0.39
N SER A 402 -14.04 6.02 -1.22
CA SER A 402 -15.41 6.49 -1.46
C SER A 402 -16.31 5.33 -1.89
N PRO A 403 -17.59 5.35 -1.52
CA PRO A 403 -18.56 4.40 -2.05
C PRO A 403 -18.73 4.42 -3.58
N LEU A 404 -18.25 5.48 -4.24
CA LEU A 404 -18.28 5.63 -5.70
C LEU A 404 -17.04 5.06 -6.39
N GLU A 405 -16.13 4.45 -5.65
CA GLU A 405 -14.93 3.79 -6.17
C GLU A 405 -15.32 2.67 -7.14
N LEU A 406 -14.64 2.64 -8.28
CA LEU A 406 -14.92 1.66 -9.32
C LEU A 406 -13.65 1.32 -10.10
N THR A 407 -13.37 0.03 -10.22
CA THR A 407 -12.48 -0.56 -11.21
C THR A 407 -13.31 -1.50 -12.10
N ARG A 408 -13.18 -1.36 -13.43
CA ARG A 408 -13.98 -2.18 -14.35
C ARG A 408 -13.60 -3.66 -14.26
N PRO A 409 -14.52 -4.61 -14.42
CA PRO A 409 -14.24 -6.05 -14.37
C PRO A 409 -13.12 -6.51 -15.29
N ASP A 410 -12.99 -5.90 -16.48
CA ASP A 410 -11.92 -6.19 -17.42
C ASP A 410 -10.56 -5.70 -16.92
N ASP A 411 -10.51 -4.54 -16.24
CA ASP A 411 -9.29 -4.00 -15.65
C ASP A 411 -8.80 -4.87 -14.48
N VAL A 412 -9.71 -5.33 -13.62
CA VAL A 412 -9.43 -6.34 -12.59
C VAL A 412 -8.84 -7.61 -13.23
N THR A 413 -9.48 -8.11 -14.29
CA THR A 413 -9.02 -9.32 -14.99
C THR A 413 -7.65 -9.12 -15.63
N ASN A 414 -7.38 -7.96 -16.20
CA ASN A 414 -6.08 -7.61 -16.77
C ASN A 414 -4.99 -7.57 -15.69
N GLY A 415 -5.24 -6.91 -14.57
CA GLY A 415 -4.32 -6.87 -13.43
C GLY A 415 -4.01 -8.26 -12.88
N ALA A 416 -5.03 -9.08 -12.67
CA ALA A 416 -4.88 -10.46 -12.19
C ALA A 416 -4.07 -11.33 -13.18
N ASN A 417 -4.25 -11.14 -14.49
CA ASN A 417 -3.43 -11.81 -15.52
C ASN A 417 -1.96 -11.36 -15.45
N VAL A 418 -1.70 -10.07 -15.25
CA VAL A 418 -0.33 -9.56 -15.10
C VAL A 418 0.29 -10.13 -13.83
N LEU A 419 -0.44 -10.18 -12.71
CA LEU A 419 0.03 -10.80 -11.46
C LEU A 419 0.38 -12.28 -11.69
N LEU A 420 -0.52 -13.08 -12.29
CA LEU A 420 -0.26 -14.48 -12.61
C LEU A 420 1.02 -14.65 -13.42
N GLN A 421 1.15 -13.89 -14.51
CA GLN A 421 2.30 -13.97 -15.41
C GLN A 421 3.60 -13.48 -14.75
N THR A 422 3.51 -12.55 -13.81
CA THR A 422 4.64 -12.06 -13.01
C THR A 422 5.11 -13.13 -12.04
N ILE A 423 4.21 -13.74 -11.26
CA ILE A 423 4.54 -14.81 -10.30
C ILE A 423 5.15 -16.03 -11.01
N LEU A 424 4.57 -16.45 -12.16
CA LEU A 424 5.13 -17.55 -12.95
C LEU A 424 6.56 -17.27 -13.45
N ARG A 425 6.89 -16.01 -13.82
CA ARG A 425 8.24 -15.62 -14.24
C ARG A 425 9.21 -15.54 -13.08
N LEU A 426 8.81 -14.98 -11.95
CA LEU A 426 9.64 -14.91 -10.75
C LEU A 426 9.98 -16.30 -10.22
N ASP A 427 9.04 -17.22 -10.25
CA ASP A 427 9.26 -18.60 -9.80
C ASP A 427 10.29 -19.37 -10.67
N GLN A 428 10.58 -18.91 -11.88
CA GLN A 428 11.57 -19.52 -12.78
C GLN A 428 12.98 -18.95 -12.59
N GLN A 429 13.16 -17.86 -11.87
CA GLN A 429 14.47 -17.28 -11.61
C GLN A 429 15.16 -17.97 -10.44
#